data_a68fb62bed31f3ab4ba345a7a3e06d70
#
_entry.id   a68fb62bed31f3ab4ba345a7a3e06d70
#
_cell.length_a   1.000
_cell.length_b   1.000
_cell.length_c   1.000
_cell.angle_alpha   90.00
_cell.angle_beta   90.00
_cell.angle_gamma   90.00
#
_symmetry.space_group_name_H-M   'P 1'
#
loop_
_entity.id
_entity.type
_entity.pdbx_description
1 polymer ?
#
loop_
_entity_poly.entity_id
_entity_poly.type
_entity_poly.pdbx_seq_one_letter_code
_entity_poly.pdbx_strand_id
1 'polypeptide(L)'
;MAAKEKSGNAFVETVKTIVYALLIAGIFRTLFFQPFWIPSGSMKETLLIGDFLFVNKMAYGYSYASGPSLMLPNLGIEVDAEDICGALDGDNTRLWGGEPQRGDVVVFRHPVSGRDYIKRLIGLPGDTVQVTNGVVSLNGEAVKLED
;
A
#
# COMPACT_ATOMS: atom_id res chain seq x y z
N MET A 1 -32.78 -45.57 11.79
CA MET A 1 -32.48 -45.06 10.43
C MET A 1 -32.37 -43.50 10.47
N ALA A 2 -31.28 -42.95 10.97
CA ALA A 2 -31.16 -41.48 11.03
C ALA A 2 -29.70 -40.99 11.00
N ALA A 3 -28.80 -41.66 10.27
CA ALA A 3 -27.37 -41.29 10.26
C ALA A 3 -26.83 -40.81 8.90
N LYS A 4 -27.66 -40.70 7.85
CA LYS A 4 -27.20 -40.44 6.49
C LYS A 4 -27.39 -39.00 5.99
N GLU A 5 -28.14 -38.18 6.69
CA GLU A 5 -28.37 -36.76 6.26
C GLU A 5 -27.33 -35.77 6.75
N LYS A 6 -26.55 -36.07 7.80
CA LYS A 6 -25.56 -35.13 8.36
C LYS A 6 -24.27 -34.98 7.56
N SER A 7 -23.92 -35.90 6.70
CA SER A 7 -22.63 -35.86 5.98
C SER A 7 -22.63 -34.86 4.82
N GLY A 8 -23.73 -34.73 4.08
CA GLY A 8 -23.83 -33.77 2.99
C GLY A 8 -23.85 -32.30 3.47
N ASN A 9 -24.54 -32.06 4.57
CA ASN A 9 -24.61 -30.73 5.15
C ASN A 9 -23.28 -30.32 5.79
N ALA A 10 -22.54 -31.22 6.43
CA ALA A 10 -21.25 -30.93 7.04
C ALA A 10 -20.19 -30.51 6.01
N PHE A 11 -20.15 -31.17 4.86
CA PHE A 11 -19.24 -30.79 3.78
C PHE A 11 -19.57 -29.42 3.22
N VAL A 12 -20.84 -29.12 2.96
CA VAL A 12 -21.30 -27.81 2.49
C VAL A 12 -20.99 -26.71 3.51
N GLU A 13 -21.21 -26.96 4.78
CA GLU A 13 -20.88 -26.03 5.87
C GLU A 13 -19.37 -25.76 5.94
N THR A 14 -18.54 -26.78 5.80
CA THR A 14 -17.09 -26.62 5.78
C THR A 14 -16.65 -25.78 4.58
N VAL A 15 -17.19 -26.06 3.38
CA VAL A 15 -16.87 -25.29 2.17
C VAL A 15 -17.29 -23.82 2.33
N LYS A 16 -18.49 -23.55 2.83
CA LYS A 16 -18.94 -22.17 3.12
C LYS A 16 -18.01 -21.45 4.09
N THR A 17 -17.60 -22.11 5.17
CA THR A 17 -16.68 -21.55 6.16
C THR A 17 -15.34 -21.18 5.54
N ILE A 18 -14.78 -22.06 4.70
CA ILE A 18 -13.53 -21.79 3.98
C ILE A 18 -13.70 -20.60 3.04
N VAL A 19 -14.80 -20.56 2.27
CA VAL A 19 -15.07 -19.45 1.34
C VAL A 19 -15.20 -18.13 2.08
N TYR A 20 -15.95 -18.09 3.18
CA TYR A 20 -16.08 -16.87 3.99
C TYR A 20 -14.75 -16.45 4.61
N ALA A 21 -13.96 -17.39 5.12
CA ALA A 21 -12.65 -17.10 5.67
C ALA A 21 -11.72 -16.49 4.62
N LEU A 22 -11.68 -17.05 3.41
CA LEU A 22 -10.89 -16.54 2.30
C LEU A 22 -11.37 -15.15 1.82
N LEU A 23 -12.69 -14.92 1.77
CA LEU A 23 -13.27 -13.63 1.43
C LEU A 23 -12.87 -12.57 2.46
N ILE A 24 -13.06 -12.85 3.74
CA ILE A 24 -12.71 -11.93 4.82
C ILE A 24 -11.20 -11.63 4.82
N ALA A 25 -10.37 -12.67 4.72
CA ALA A 25 -8.92 -12.51 4.64
C ALA A 25 -8.49 -11.72 3.40
N GLY A 26 -9.11 -11.98 2.25
CA GLY A 26 -8.87 -11.25 1.01
C GLY A 26 -9.22 -9.78 1.12
N ILE A 27 -10.40 -9.47 1.63
CA ILE A 27 -10.86 -8.09 1.88
C ILE A 27 -9.91 -7.39 2.84
N PHE A 28 -9.57 -8.02 3.97
CA PHE A 28 -8.68 -7.44 4.98
C PHE A 28 -7.30 -7.15 4.39
N ARG A 29 -6.70 -8.11 3.69
CA ARG A 29 -5.41 -7.94 3.02
C ARG A 29 -5.43 -6.82 1.98
N THR A 30 -6.51 -6.74 1.20
CA THR A 30 -6.62 -5.77 0.12
C THR A 30 -6.80 -4.34 0.65
N LEU A 31 -7.58 -4.18 1.71
CA LEU A 31 -7.90 -2.85 2.26
C LEU A 31 -6.82 -2.31 3.20
N PHE A 32 -6.18 -3.14 4.00
CA PHE A 32 -5.33 -2.66 5.09
C PHE A 32 -3.84 -2.79 4.82
N PHE A 33 -3.39 -3.90 4.22
CA PHE A 33 -1.98 -4.21 4.09
C PHE A 33 -1.62 -4.69 2.68
N GLN A 34 -0.59 -4.10 2.13
CA GLN A 34 -0.02 -4.55 0.86
C GLN A 34 1.41 -5.01 1.09
N PRO A 35 1.75 -6.28 0.75
CA PRO A 35 3.12 -6.72 0.79
C PRO A 35 3.91 -6.10 -0.35
N PHE A 36 5.11 -5.62 -0.04
CA PHE A 36 6.06 -5.11 -1.00
C PHE A 36 7.40 -5.81 -0.85
N TRP A 37 8.08 -5.96 -1.95
CA TRP A 37 9.44 -6.44 -2.03
C TRP A 37 10.35 -5.28 -2.43
N ILE A 38 11.56 -5.19 -1.82
CA ILE A 38 12.51 -4.12 -2.06
C ILE A 38 13.50 -4.53 -3.16
N PRO A 39 13.35 -4.03 -4.40
CA PRO A 39 14.23 -4.39 -5.50
C PRO A 39 15.48 -3.50 -5.59
N SER A 40 15.53 -2.38 -4.88
CA SER A 40 16.58 -1.37 -5.04
C SER A 40 17.18 -0.92 -3.71
N GLY A 41 18.47 -0.56 -3.75
CA GLY A 41 19.22 -0.12 -2.57
C GLY A 41 19.09 1.36 -2.24
N SER A 42 18.10 2.09 -2.75
CA SER A 42 17.97 3.53 -2.48
C SER A 42 17.61 3.87 -1.03
N MET A 43 17.27 2.86 -0.24
CA MET A 43 16.94 2.97 1.19
C MET A 43 17.81 2.04 2.05
N LYS A 44 19.06 1.75 1.61
CA LYS A 44 19.94 0.74 2.21
C LYS A 44 20.16 0.87 3.72
N GLU A 45 20.16 2.06 4.25
CA GLU A 45 20.36 2.28 5.69
C GLU A 45 19.13 1.94 6.52
N THR A 46 17.96 1.85 5.89
CA THR A 46 16.70 1.52 6.56
C THR A 46 16.13 0.20 6.07
N LEU A 47 16.26 -0.11 4.76
CA LEU A 47 15.67 -1.26 4.09
C LEU A 47 16.71 -1.91 3.18
N LEU A 48 16.88 -3.21 3.31
CA LEU A 48 17.82 -3.97 2.49
C LEU A 48 17.16 -4.48 1.19
N ILE A 49 18.00 -4.70 0.18
CA ILE A 49 17.54 -5.34 -1.06
C ILE A 49 17.12 -6.77 -0.74
N GLY A 50 15.90 -7.14 -1.14
CA GLY A 50 15.32 -8.46 -0.87
C GLY A 50 14.41 -8.50 0.33
N ASP A 51 14.33 -7.44 1.13
CA ASP A 51 13.39 -7.37 2.24
C ASP A 51 11.94 -7.39 1.75
N PHE A 52 11.10 -8.04 2.54
CA PHE A 52 9.66 -7.99 2.43
C PHE A 52 9.08 -7.13 3.54
N LEU A 53 8.19 -6.23 3.16
CA LEU A 53 7.53 -5.36 4.12
C LEU A 53 6.03 -5.27 3.83
N PHE A 54 5.28 -4.86 4.83
CA PHE A 54 3.87 -4.54 4.68
C PHE A 54 3.66 -3.05 4.77
N VAL A 55 2.99 -2.50 3.75
CA VAL A 55 2.59 -1.10 3.73
C VAL A 55 1.21 -0.96 4.35
N ASN A 56 1.09 -0.11 5.34
CA ASN A 56 -0.17 0.28 5.94
C ASN A 56 -0.85 1.33 5.07
N LYS A 57 -1.89 0.94 4.36
CA LYS A 57 -2.65 1.83 3.47
C LYS A 57 -3.47 2.90 4.20
N MET A 58 -3.77 2.67 5.47
CA MET A 58 -4.57 3.57 6.31
C MET A 58 -3.75 4.70 6.94
N ALA A 59 -2.42 4.63 6.91
CA ALA A 59 -1.56 5.58 7.62
C ALA A 59 -1.81 7.04 7.20
N TYR A 60 -1.99 7.28 5.90
CA TYR A 60 -2.23 8.62 5.34
C TYR A 60 -3.60 8.76 4.68
N GLY A 61 -4.53 7.88 5.02
CA GLY A 61 -5.88 7.86 4.47
C GLY A 61 -5.99 7.15 3.12
N TYR A 62 -7.21 6.79 2.82
CA TYR A 62 -7.56 6.09 1.59
C TYR A 62 -7.73 7.10 0.45
N SER A 63 -6.97 6.93 -0.61
CA SER A 63 -7.12 7.66 -1.88
C SER A 63 -7.43 6.68 -3.01
N TYR A 64 -7.74 7.18 -4.18
CA TYR A 64 -7.92 6.36 -5.38
C TYR A 64 -6.70 5.46 -5.68
N ALA A 65 -5.48 5.94 -5.38
CA ALA A 65 -4.25 5.18 -5.55
C ALA A 65 -4.06 4.06 -4.51
N SER A 66 -4.85 4.06 -3.43
CA SER A 66 -4.81 3.03 -2.38
C SER A 66 -5.69 1.83 -2.71
N GLY A 67 -6.54 1.94 -3.74
CA GLY A 67 -7.46 0.89 -4.15
C GLY A 67 -6.77 -0.40 -4.60
N PRO A 68 -7.50 -1.52 -4.56
CA PRO A 68 -6.98 -2.79 -5.03
C PRO A 68 -6.86 -2.79 -6.56
N SER A 69 -5.66 -3.04 -7.06
CA SER A 69 -5.52 -3.50 -8.43
C SER A 69 -5.72 -5.02 -8.43
N LEU A 70 -6.84 -5.48 -8.92
CA LEU A 70 -7.10 -6.90 -9.08
C LEU A 70 -6.60 -7.32 -10.47
N MET A 71 -5.38 -7.81 -10.51
CA MET A 71 -4.83 -8.40 -11.71
C MET A 71 -5.15 -9.90 -11.68
N LEU A 72 -6.08 -10.35 -12.52
CA LEU A 72 -6.38 -11.75 -12.76
C LEU A 72 -5.73 -12.17 -14.09
N PRO A 73 -4.46 -12.60 -14.08
CA PRO A 73 -3.68 -12.83 -15.31
C PRO A 73 -4.25 -13.94 -16.20
N ASN A 74 -5.07 -14.83 -15.64
CA ASN A 74 -5.67 -15.94 -16.38
C ASN A 74 -6.99 -15.58 -17.08
N LEU A 75 -7.60 -14.44 -16.75
CA LEU A 75 -8.86 -13.98 -17.36
C LEU A 75 -8.70 -12.73 -18.23
N GLY A 76 -7.51 -12.11 -18.28
CA GLY A 76 -7.30 -10.88 -19.04
C GLY A 76 -8.10 -9.69 -18.50
N ILE A 77 -8.52 -9.76 -17.24
CA ILE A 77 -9.28 -8.69 -16.58
C ILE A 77 -8.30 -7.95 -15.68
N GLU A 78 -7.92 -6.75 -16.09
CA GLU A 78 -7.30 -5.75 -15.25
C GLU A 78 -8.42 -4.82 -14.77
N VAL A 79 -8.77 -4.94 -13.50
CA VAL A 79 -9.67 -3.99 -12.86
C VAL A 79 -8.79 -3.06 -12.04
N ASP A 80 -8.56 -1.88 -12.55
CA ASP A 80 -7.81 -0.86 -11.82
C ASP A 80 -8.68 -0.23 -10.72
N ALA A 81 -7.99 0.26 -9.69
CA ALA A 81 -8.64 0.96 -8.59
C ALA A 81 -9.48 2.17 -9.05
N GLU A 82 -9.13 2.76 -10.19
CA GLU A 82 -9.88 3.83 -10.83
C GLU A 82 -11.28 3.39 -11.25
N ASP A 83 -11.43 2.14 -11.72
CA ASP A 83 -12.73 1.59 -12.14
C ASP A 83 -13.66 1.29 -10.95
N ILE A 84 -13.09 0.96 -9.81
CA ILE A 84 -13.85 0.62 -8.59
C ILE A 84 -14.15 1.87 -7.75
N CYS A 85 -13.22 2.80 -7.69
CA CYS A 85 -13.28 4.02 -6.88
C CYS A 85 -13.55 5.27 -7.71
N GLY A 86 -14.03 5.16 -8.94
CA GLY A 86 -14.37 6.28 -9.81
C GLY A 86 -15.40 7.26 -9.24
N ALA A 87 -16.00 6.95 -8.10
CA ALA A 87 -16.82 7.87 -7.31
C ALA A 87 -16.00 8.83 -6.41
N LEU A 88 -14.67 8.63 -6.30
CA LEU A 88 -13.74 9.52 -5.59
C LEU A 88 -13.01 10.42 -6.60
N ASP A 89 -13.71 10.81 -7.65
CA ASP A 89 -13.25 11.55 -8.81
C ASP A 89 -12.46 12.81 -8.41
N GLY A 90 -11.20 12.79 -8.82
CA GLY A 90 -10.42 14.00 -9.14
C GLY A 90 -10.03 14.94 -8.01
N ASP A 91 -10.58 14.80 -6.84
CA ASP A 91 -10.22 15.61 -5.68
C ASP A 91 -9.20 14.82 -4.85
N ASN A 92 -8.09 15.46 -4.49
CA ASN A 92 -7.04 14.89 -3.61
C ASN A 92 -7.56 14.56 -2.19
N THR A 93 -8.85 14.36 -2.03
CA THR A 93 -9.53 14.09 -0.79
C THR A 93 -9.17 12.69 -0.34
N ARG A 94 -8.45 12.61 0.76
CA ARG A 94 -8.17 11.37 1.45
C ARG A 94 -9.23 11.13 2.52
N LEU A 95 -9.81 9.94 2.54
CA LEU A 95 -10.70 9.51 3.61
C LEU A 95 -9.85 9.03 4.79
N TRP A 96 -10.09 9.61 5.99
CA TRP A 96 -9.44 9.22 7.26
C TRP A 96 -7.91 9.11 7.17
N GLY A 97 -7.23 10.21 7.04
CA GLY A 97 -5.78 10.20 6.96
C GLY A 97 -5.11 11.15 7.91
N GLY A 98 -3.95 10.74 8.41
CA GLY A 98 -2.99 11.63 9.05
C GLY A 98 -2.16 12.37 7.99
N GLU A 99 -1.62 13.52 8.35
CA GLU A 99 -0.63 14.19 7.52
C GLU A 99 0.73 13.49 7.64
N PRO A 100 1.43 13.28 6.53
CA PRO A 100 2.77 12.69 6.56
C PRO A 100 3.74 13.62 7.28
N GLN A 101 4.61 13.04 8.07
CA GLN A 101 5.62 13.76 8.84
C GLN A 101 6.99 13.67 8.16
N ARG A 102 7.86 14.64 8.48
CA ARG A 102 9.25 14.60 8.01
C ARG A 102 9.98 13.39 8.60
N GLY A 103 10.70 12.68 7.75
CA GLY A 103 11.39 11.44 8.11
C GLY A 103 10.58 10.16 7.84
N ASP A 104 9.27 10.27 7.59
CA ASP A 104 8.45 9.11 7.28
C ASP A 104 8.93 8.38 6.03
N VAL A 105 8.84 7.05 6.07
CA VAL A 105 9.06 6.21 4.90
C VAL A 105 7.73 6.01 4.21
N VAL A 106 7.60 6.61 3.02
CA VAL A 106 6.35 6.61 2.27
C VAL A 106 6.45 5.78 1.00
N VAL A 107 5.36 5.12 0.67
CA VAL A 107 5.16 4.46 -0.63
C VAL A 107 4.20 5.31 -1.44
N PHE A 108 4.58 5.61 -2.66
CA PHE A 108 3.76 6.41 -3.58
C PHE A 108 3.86 5.88 -5.00
N ARG A 109 2.81 6.07 -5.77
CA ARG A 109 2.77 5.73 -7.18
C ARG A 109 3.40 6.85 -8.00
N HIS A 110 4.41 6.50 -8.80
CA HIS A 110 5.09 7.47 -9.66
C HIS A 110 4.16 7.85 -10.84
N PRO A 111 3.87 9.15 -11.05
CA PRO A 111 2.82 9.59 -11.97
C PRO A 111 3.08 9.26 -13.44
N VAL A 112 4.36 9.14 -13.84
CA VAL A 112 4.72 8.86 -15.24
C VAL A 112 4.85 7.37 -15.51
N SER A 113 5.46 6.61 -14.57
CA SER A 113 5.74 5.18 -14.79
C SER A 113 4.67 4.23 -14.23
N GLY A 114 3.72 4.73 -13.43
CA GLY A 114 2.71 3.93 -12.75
C GLY A 114 3.27 2.94 -11.72
N ARG A 115 4.57 2.99 -11.44
CA ARG A 115 5.24 2.07 -10.50
C ARG A 115 5.24 2.64 -9.10
N ASP A 116 5.20 1.75 -8.12
CA ASP A 116 5.31 2.14 -6.72
C ASP A 116 6.78 2.35 -6.34
N TYR A 117 7.03 3.49 -5.69
CA TYR A 117 8.34 3.85 -5.15
C TYR A 117 8.26 3.97 -3.64
N ILE A 118 9.33 3.56 -2.97
CA ILE A 118 9.50 3.76 -1.54
C ILE A 118 10.62 4.77 -1.31
N LYS A 119 10.35 5.85 -0.57
CA LYS A 119 11.30 6.91 -0.27
C LYS A 119 11.05 7.50 1.12
N ARG A 120 12.07 8.14 1.67
CA ARG A 120 11.96 8.92 2.90
C ARG A 120 11.51 10.35 2.57
N LEU A 121 10.53 10.84 3.30
CA LEU A 121 10.00 12.20 3.16
C LEU A 121 10.96 13.19 3.83
N ILE A 122 11.57 14.04 3.04
CA ILE A 122 12.53 15.05 3.52
C ILE A 122 11.87 16.42 3.70
N GLY A 123 11.16 16.90 2.68
CA GLY A 123 10.49 18.19 2.68
C GLY A 123 8.99 18.07 2.83
N LEU A 124 8.38 19.01 3.52
CA LEU A 124 6.94 19.21 3.65
C LEU A 124 6.50 20.37 2.74
N PRO A 125 5.19 20.52 2.49
CA PRO A 125 4.68 21.66 1.73
C PRO A 125 5.18 23.00 2.29
N GLY A 126 5.75 23.84 1.41
CA GLY A 126 6.34 25.12 1.79
C GLY A 126 7.84 25.07 2.11
N ASP A 127 8.45 23.89 2.23
CA ASP A 127 9.88 23.79 2.46
C ASP A 127 10.70 24.01 1.19
N THR A 128 11.87 24.59 1.37
CA THR A 128 12.92 24.66 0.35
C THR A 128 13.97 23.60 0.62
N VAL A 129 14.12 22.66 -0.33
CA VAL A 129 15.12 21.60 -0.24
C VAL A 129 16.21 21.85 -1.27
N GLN A 130 17.46 21.87 -0.84
CA GLN A 130 18.64 22.05 -1.68
C GLN A 130 19.66 20.95 -1.39
N VAL A 131 20.33 20.47 -2.43
CA VAL A 131 21.44 19.53 -2.29
C VAL A 131 22.70 20.20 -2.84
N THR A 132 23.69 20.39 -1.98
CA THR A 132 24.97 21.01 -2.37
C THR A 132 26.11 20.10 -1.91
N ASN A 133 26.94 19.66 -2.85
CA ASN A 133 28.07 18.76 -2.58
C ASN A 133 27.69 17.48 -1.78
N GLY A 134 26.49 16.93 -2.04
CA GLY A 134 26.00 15.73 -1.36
C GLY A 134 25.35 16.00 0.02
N VAL A 135 25.36 17.24 0.49
CA VAL A 135 24.71 17.64 1.74
C VAL A 135 23.32 18.17 1.43
N VAL A 136 22.32 17.60 2.10
CA VAL A 136 20.93 18.07 2.01
C VAL A 136 20.74 19.23 2.98
N SER A 137 20.27 20.35 2.46
CA SER A 137 19.88 21.52 3.24
C SER A 137 18.38 21.72 3.15
N LEU A 138 17.77 22.05 4.27
CA LEU A 138 16.35 22.27 4.40
C LEU A 138 16.14 23.67 4.97
N ASN A 139 15.42 24.53 4.23
CA ASN A 139 15.20 25.94 4.60
C ASN A 139 16.49 26.71 4.90
N GLY A 140 17.59 26.34 4.23
CA GLY A 140 18.89 26.95 4.40
C GLY A 140 19.79 26.33 5.50
N GLU A 141 19.27 25.36 6.27
CA GLU A 141 20.04 24.65 7.28
C GLU A 141 20.42 23.26 6.79
N ALA A 142 21.67 22.84 7.00
CA ALA A 142 22.13 21.50 6.65
C ALA A 142 21.47 20.45 7.56
N VAL A 143 20.87 19.43 6.96
CA VAL A 143 20.29 18.30 7.69
C VAL A 143 21.43 17.47 8.27
N LYS A 144 21.46 17.34 9.61
CA LYS A 144 22.41 16.46 10.28
C LYS A 144 21.99 15.02 10.07
N LEU A 145 22.93 14.18 9.62
CA LEU A 145 22.76 12.73 9.66
C LEU A 145 23.02 12.32 11.13
N GLU A 146 22.05 11.71 11.75
CA GLU A 146 22.27 10.98 13.01
C GLU A 146 22.82 9.60 12.63
N ASP A 147 24.00 9.29 13.13
CA ASP A 147 24.68 7.99 13.01
C ASP A 147 24.01 6.93 13.90
#